data_3d6414bcf10a8cec9e4053db5172fc32
#
_entry.id   3d6414bcf10a8cec9e4053db5172fc32
#
_cell.length_a   1.000
_cell.length_b   1.000
_cell.length_c   1.000
_cell.angle_alpha   90.00
_cell.angle_beta   90.00
_cell.angle_gamma   90.00
#
_symmetry.space_group_name_H-M   'P 1'
#
loop_
_entity.id
_entity.type
_entity.pdbx_description
1 polymer ?
#
loop_
_entity_poly.entity_id
_entity_poly.type
_entity_poly.pdbx_seq_one_letter_code
_entity_poly.pdbx_strand_id
1 'polypeptide(L)'
;MRIEVSYIYLYLAIIVSIVVCFCMILGLMKKIGQWGIFSKAGISEWKSLVPVYNQIQLLKICKLSPWLVVLYLDFLIPIIGFYAGRDVSWTFIIMLIGFLCYRFMIAVRLGYCYKKGAVFPFFMAFFPSIFFPIIGCSKKEEYTELVIQKKSKRKDK
;
A
#
# COMPACT_ATOMS: atom_id res chain seq x y z
N MET A 1 -16.48 42.09 10.30
CA MET A 1 -15.41 41.18 10.76
C MET A 1 -15.90 39.78 11.15
N ARG A 2 -16.92 39.55 11.99
CA ARG A 2 -17.44 38.22 12.36
C ARG A 2 -17.99 37.42 11.13
N ILE A 3 -18.68 38.07 10.20
CA ILE A 3 -19.31 37.44 9.06
C ILE A 3 -18.25 36.90 8.08
N GLU A 4 -17.20 37.64 7.80
CA GLU A 4 -16.13 37.21 6.89
C GLU A 4 -15.35 36.00 7.42
N VAL A 5 -15.09 35.99 8.73
CA VAL A 5 -14.43 34.86 9.40
C VAL A 5 -15.27 33.57 9.28
N SER A 6 -16.61 33.70 9.38
CA SER A 6 -17.53 32.56 9.22
C SER A 6 -17.47 31.97 7.82
N TYR A 7 -17.39 32.79 6.77
CA TYR A 7 -17.24 32.28 5.39
C TYR A 7 -15.89 31.58 5.18
N ILE A 8 -14.80 32.08 5.74
CA ILE A 8 -13.47 31.44 5.65
C ILE A 8 -13.53 30.04 6.25
N TYR A 9 -14.12 29.87 7.43
CA TYR A 9 -14.27 28.53 8.02
C TYR A 9 -15.16 27.61 7.18
N LEU A 10 -16.22 28.11 6.58
CA LEU A 10 -17.09 27.35 5.69
C LEU A 10 -16.33 26.85 4.45
N TYR A 11 -15.57 27.72 3.78
CA TYR A 11 -14.76 27.34 2.63
C TYR A 11 -13.68 26.32 3.02
N LEU A 12 -13.00 26.51 4.15
CA LEU A 12 -12.02 25.58 4.67
C LEU A 12 -12.64 24.20 4.93
N ALA A 13 -13.81 24.16 5.57
CA ALA A 13 -14.53 22.91 5.83
C ALA A 13 -14.92 22.17 4.54
N ILE A 14 -15.37 22.89 3.51
CA ILE A 14 -15.70 22.32 2.20
C ILE A 14 -14.45 21.73 1.55
N ILE A 15 -13.33 22.46 1.54
CA ILE A 15 -12.07 21.98 0.95
C ILE A 15 -11.59 20.73 1.67
N VAL A 16 -11.59 20.75 3.01
CA VAL A 16 -11.19 19.57 3.81
C VAL A 16 -12.09 18.38 3.52
N SER A 17 -13.41 18.59 3.42
CA SER A 17 -14.36 17.53 3.11
C SER A 17 -14.09 16.90 1.73
N ILE A 18 -13.82 17.70 0.70
CA ILE A 18 -13.47 17.23 -0.64
C ILE A 18 -12.17 16.42 -0.60
N VAL A 19 -11.15 16.89 0.09
CA VAL A 19 -9.86 16.19 0.22
C VAL A 19 -10.05 14.85 0.93
N VAL A 20 -10.83 14.80 2.01
CA VAL A 20 -11.13 13.55 2.73
C VAL A 20 -11.85 12.56 1.84
N CYS A 21 -12.90 12.98 1.12
CA CYS A 21 -13.61 12.13 0.17
C CYS A 21 -12.67 11.58 -0.91
N PHE A 22 -11.81 12.41 -1.47
CA PHE A 22 -10.84 11.99 -2.47
C PHE A 22 -9.85 10.95 -1.92
N CYS A 23 -9.32 11.17 -0.72
CA CYS A 23 -8.43 10.21 -0.04
C CYS A 23 -9.13 8.88 0.24
N MET A 24 -10.41 8.89 0.62
CA MET A 24 -11.19 7.66 0.82
C MET A 24 -11.36 6.88 -0.48
N ILE A 25 -11.67 7.55 -1.59
CA ILE A 25 -11.78 6.92 -2.91
C ILE A 25 -10.46 6.25 -3.30
N LEU A 26 -9.34 6.96 -3.16
CA LEU A 26 -8.01 6.40 -3.43
C LEU A 26 -7.69 5.19 -2.55
N GLY A 27 -8.10 5.23 -1.29
CA GLY A 27 -7.96 4.12 -0.35
C GLY A 27 -8.77 2.89 -0.76
N LEU A 28 -10.01 3.07 -1.19
CA LEU A 28 -10.87 2.01 -1.70
C LEU A 28 -10.31 1.39 -2.98
N MET A 29 -9.87 2.20 -3.93
CA MET A 29 -9.22 1.72 -5.15
C MET A 29 -8.00 0.84 -4.86
N LYS A 30 -7.16 1.26 -3.92
CA LYS A 30 -6.02 0.45 -3.46
C LYS A 30 -6.48 -0.90 -2.88
N LYS A 31 -7.55 -0.93 -2.08
CA LYS A 31 -8.09 -2.16 -1.49
C LYS A 31 -8.64 -3.12 -2.54
N ILE A 32 -9.37 -2.61 -3.52
CA ILE A 32 -9.87 -3.40 -4.66
C ILE A 32 -8.70 -4.02 -5.43
N GLY A 33 -7.65 -3.25 -5.68
CA GLY A 33 -6.45 -3.76 -6.33
C GLY A 33 -5.76 -4.86 -5.51
N GLN A 34 -5.64 -4.69 -4.20
CA GLN A 34 -5.07 -5.71 -3.31
C GLN A 34 -5.92 -6.98 -3.26
N TRP A 35 -7.24 -6.87 -3.28
CA TRP A 35 -8.16 -8.00 -3.40
C TRP A 35 -7.84 -8.84 -4.63
N GLY A 36 -7.74 -8.21 -5.81
CA GLY A 36 -7.37 -8.89 -7.05
C GLY A 36 -5.97 -9.51 -7.03
N ILE A 37 -4.98 -8.85 -6.41
CA ILE A 37 -3.63 -9.39 -6.24
C ILE A 37 -3.65 -10.66 -5.37
N PHE A 38 -4.42 -10.68 -4.28
CA PHE A 38 -4.52 -11.83 -3.39
C PHE A 38 -5.25 -13.00 -4.06
N SER A 39 -6.32 -12.72 -4.80
CA SER A 39 -7.01 -13.72 -5.62
C SER A 39 -6.07 -14.40 -6.60
N LYS A 40 -5.26 -13.63 -7.31
CA LYS A 40 -4.25 -14.14 -8.26
C LYS A 40 -3.12 -14.93 -7.59
N ALA A 41 -2.78 -14.59 -6.36
CA ALA A 41 -1.78 -15.31 -5.57
C ALA A 41 -2.35 -16.57 -4.89
N GLY A 42 -3.65 -16.86 -5.05
CA GLY A 42 -4.32 -18.00 -4.41
C GLY A 42 -4.53 -17.82 -2.90
N ILE A 43 -4.54 -16.58 -2.43
CA ILE A 43 -4.77 -16.23 -1.03
C ILE A 43 -6.21 -15.74 -0.88
N SER A 44 -6.85 -16.09 0.25
CA SER A 44 -8.22 -15.65 0.54
C SER A 44 -8.32 -14.12 0.52
N GLU A 45 -9.19 -13.61 -0.30
CA GLU A 45 -9.31 -12.20 -0.70
C GLU A 45 -9.66 -11.28 0.46
N TRP A 46 -10.53 -11.74 1.40
CA TRP A 46 -10.94 -10.97 2.58
C TRP A 46 -9.77 -10.51 3.45
N LYS A 47 -8.62 -11.21 3.37
CA LYS A 47 -7.39 -10.86 4.08
C LYS A 47 -6.83 -9.49 3.66
N SER A 48 -7.23 -8.97 2.50
CA SER A 48 -6.88 -7.63 2.04
C SER A 48 -7.53 -6.53 2.88
N LEU A 49 -8.64 -6.82 3.58
CA LEU A 49 -9.39 -5.84 4.36
C LEU A 49 -8.74 -5.56 5.73
N VAL A 50 -8.11 -6.57 6.33
CA VAL A 50 -7.48 -6.42 7.66
C VAL A 50 -6.14 -5.68 7.53
N PRO A 51 -5.95 -4.48 8.14
CA PRO A 51 -4.84 -3.58 7.81
C PRO A 51 -3.45 -4.19 7.99
N VAL A 52 -3.13 -4.71 9.17
CA VAL A 52 -1.81 -5.28 9.47
C VAL A 52 -1.62 -6.62 8.77
N TYR A 53 -2.66 -7.48 8.81
CA TYR A 53 -2.62 -8.80 8.21
C TYR A 53 -2.44 -8.74 6.68
N ASN A 54 -3.08 -7.76 6.05
CA ASN A 54 -2.89 -7.45 4.64
C ASN A 54 -1.41 -7.20 4.30
N GLN A 55 -0.72 -6.38 5.10
CA GLN A 55 0.70 -6.10 4.87
C GLN A 55 1.57 -7.36 5.02
N ILE A 56 1.30 -8.19 6.02
CA ILE A 56 1.98 -9.47 6.21
C ILE A 56 1.79 -10.39 5.01
N GLN A 57 0.57 -10.50 4.49
CA GLN A 57 0.29 -11.33 3.32
C GLN A 57 0.94 -10.77 2.05
N LEU A 58 0.95 -9.45 1.90
CA LEU A 58 1.61 -8.78 0.78
C LEU A 58 3.14 -9.04 0.80
N LEU A 59 3.76 -8.98 1.97
CA LEU A 59 5.17 -9.34 2.15
C LEU A 59 5.43 -10.81 1.77
N LYS A 60 4.55 -11.73 2.16
CA LYS A 60 4.66 -13.15 1.79
C LYS A 60 4.54 -13.36 0.28
N ILE A 61 3.60 -12.68 -0.39
CA ILE A 61 3.49 -12.70 -1.86
C ILE A 61 4.78 -12.22 -2.51
N CYS A 62 5.39 -11.19 -1.96
CA CYS A 62 6.66 -10.63 -2.43
C CYS A 62 7.90 -11.46 -2.03
N LYS A 63 7.73 -12.57 -1.30
CA LYS A 63 8.82 -13.38 -0.72
C LYS A 63 9.77 -12.56 0.17
N LEU A 64 9.22 -11.59 0.86
CA LEU A 64 9.91 -10.78 1.84
C LEU A 64 9.64 -11.32 3.25
N SER A 65 10.56 -11.03 4.17
CA SER A 65 10.38 -11.41 5.57
C SER A 65 9.13 -10.71 6.16
N PRO A 66 8.23 -11.45 6.83
CA PRO A 66 7.08 -10.86 7.51
C PRO A 66 7.44 -9.82 8.57
N TRP A 67 8.65 -9.90 9.14
CA TRP A 67 9.14 -8.93 10.12
C TRP A 67 9.26 -7.50 9.57
N LEU A 68 9.34 -7.33 8.26
CA LEU A 68 9.31 -6.01 7.63
C LEU A 68 8.01 -5.25 7.85
N VAL A 69 6.98 -5.90 8.38
CA VAL A 69 5.75 -5.22 8.83
C VAL A 69 6.04 -4.20 9.93
N VAL A 70 7.13 -4.38 10.68
CA VAL A 70 7.58 -3.40 11.70
C VAL A 70 7.84 -2.04 11.05
N LEU A 71 8.41 -2.00 9.83
CA LEU A 71 8.58 -0.74 9.08
C LEU A 71 7.26 -0.12 8.60
N TYR A 72 6.19 -0.92 8.54
CA TYR A 72 4.86 -0.38 8.28
C TYR A 72 4.23 0.26 9.52
N LEU A 73 4.63 -0.22 10.70
CA LEU A 73 4.17 0.26 12.00
C LEU A 73 4.98 1.46 12.53
N ASP A 74 5.97 1.94 11.77
CA ASP A 74 6.84 3.05 12.15
C ASP A 74 6.07 4.38 12.33
N PHE A 75 4.83 4.47 11.82
CA PHE A 75 3.92 5.60 12.10
C PHE A 75 3.61 5.77 13.59
N LEU A 76 3.84 4.75 14.43
CA LEU A 76 3.71 4.85 15.87
C LEU A 76 4.86 5.62 16.53
N ILE A 77 6.01 5.73 15.86
CA ILE A 77 7.21 6.38 16.41
C ILE A 77 6.96 7.86 16.78
N PRO A 78 6.36 8.70 15.91
CA PRO A 78 6.05 10.08 16.27
C PRO A 78 5.05 10.19 17.42
N ILE A 79 4.09 9.28 17.51
CA ILE A 79 3.10 9.24 18.59
C ILE A 79 3.81 8.98 19.92
N ILE A 80 4.67 7.97 19.97
CA ILE A 80 5.46 7.63 21.16
C ILE A 80 6.40 8.78 21.51
N GLY A 81 7.06 9.40 20.52
CA GLY A 81 7.94 10.54 20.71
C GLY A 81 7.23 11.74 21.32
N PHE A 82 6.02 12.03 20.87
CA PHE A 82 5.17 13.10 21.39
C PHE A 82 4.85 12.87 22.87
N TYR A 83 4.41 11.68 23.27
CA TYR A 83 4.15 11.34 24.66
C TYR A 83 5.42 11.31 25.53
N ALA A 84 6.57 11.02 24.95
CA ALA A 84 7.86 11.03 25.64
C ALA A 84 8.50 12.43 25.77
N GLY A 85 7.79 13.48 25.32
CA GLY A 85 8.28 14.87 25.39
C GLY A 85 9.52 15.14 24.53
N ARG A 86 9.75 14.34 23.46
CA ARG A 86 10.86 14.54 22.53
C ARG A 86 10.46 15.42 21.34
N ASP A 87 11.47 16.02 20.70
CA ASP A 87 11.26 16.78 19.48
C ASP A 87 10.65 15.92 18.38
N VAL A 88 9.42 16.23 18.01
CA VAL A 88 8.63 15.43 17.08
C VAL A 88 9.18 15.52 15.64
N SER A 89 9.94 16.59 15.33
CA SER A 89 10.46 16.83 13.97
C SER A 89 11.34 15.69 13.46
N TRP A 90 12.30 15.24 14.25
CA TRP A 90 13.20 14.13 13.86
C TRP A 90 12.48 12.80 13.75
N THR A 91 11.49 12.55 14.59
CA THR A 91 10.69 11.32 14.57
C THR A 91 9.85 11.23 13.30
N PHE A 92 9.33 12.35 12.78
CA PHE A 92 8.65 12.40 11.48
C PHE A 92 9.58 12.08 10.31
N ILE A 93 10.81 12.57 10.32
CA ILE A 93 11.79 12.28 9.26
C ILE A 93 12.12 10.79 9.23
N ILE A 94 12.36 10.18 10.39
CA ILE A 94 12.64 8.73 10.49
C ILE A 94 11.46 7.93 9.97
N MET A 95 10.23 8.27 10.39
CA MET A 95 9.00 7.64 9.92
C MET A 95 8.86 7.74 8.40
N LEU A 96 9.10 8.94 7.83
CA LEU A 96 8.96 9.14 6.39
C LEU A 96 9.96 8.26 5.60
N ILE A 97 11.21 8.22 6.05
CA ILE A 97 12.26 7.38 5.42
C ILE A 97 11.89 5.91 5.51
N GLY A 98 11.54 5.39 6.69
CA GLY A 98 11.14 4.00 6.89
C GLY A 98 9.94 3.61 6.02
N PHE A 99 8.91 4.45 5.99
CA PHE A 99 7.73 4.24 5.18
C PHE A 99 8.03 4.23 3.67
N LEU A 100 8.86 5.15 3.17
CA LEU A 100 9.26 5.18 1.77
C LEU A 100 10.09 3.96 1.38
N CYS A 101 11.06 3.56 2.21
CA CYS A 101 11.85 2.35 2.00
C CYS A 101 10.97 1.11 1.94
N TYR A 102 10.05 0.95 2.90
CA TYR A 102 9.11 -0.16 2.93
C TYR A 102 8.25 -0.22 1.64
N ARG A 103 7.69 0.89 1.23
CA ARG A 103 6.88 0.99 0.02
C ARG A 103 7.66 0.65 -1.24
N PHE A 104 8.88 1.16 -1.34
CA PHE A 104 9.76 0.91 -2.49
C PHE A 104 10.13 -0.58 -2.57
N MET A 105 10.49 -1.21 -1.46
CA MET A 105 10.80 -2.64 -1.41
C MET A 105 9.63 -3.51 -1.90
N ILE A 106 8.42 -3.24 -1.41
CA ILE A 106 7.21 -3.97 -1.87
C ILE A 106 6.97 -3.73 -3.35
N ALA A 107 7.07 -2.48 -3.82
CA ALA A 107 6.82 -2.13 -5.20
C ALA A 107 7.77 -2.86 -6.16
N VAL A 108 9.07 -2.88 -5.86
CA VAL A 108 10.08 -3.57 -6.65
C VAL A 108 9.80 -5.07 -6.69
N ARG A 109 9.58 -5.71 -5.54
CA ARG A 109 9.33 -7.15 -5.47
C ARG A 109 8.02 -7.54 -6.16
N LEU A 110 6.96 -6.76 -5.96
CA LEU A 110 5.69 -7.02 -6.63
C LEU A 110 5.82 -6.86 -8.16
N GLY A 111 6.56 -5.86 -8.63
CA GLY A 111 6.88 -5.71 -10.04
C GLY A 111 7.58 -6.95 -10.62
N TYR A 112 8.55 -7.50 -9.94
CA TYR A 112 9.20 -8.75 -10.34
C TYR A 112 8.24 -9.95 -10.38
N CYS A 113 7.37 -10.10 -9.36
CA CYS A 113 6.39 -11.18 -9.30
C CYS A 113 5.41 -11.17 -10.50
N TYR A 114 5.14 -9.99 -11.04
CA TYR A 114 4.24 -9.82 -12.19
C TYR A 114 4.98 -9.49 -13.50
N LYS A 115 6.29 -9.71 -13.56
CA LYS A 115 7.15 -9.50 -14.74
C LYS A 115 7.03 -8.10 -15.37
N LYS A 116 6.88 -7.09 -14.54
CA LYS A 116 6.85 -5.70 -14.97
C LYS A 116 8.28 -5.14 -15.10
N GLY A 117 8.47 -4.26 -16.08
CA GLY A 117 9.74 -3.55 -16.24
C GLY A 117 10.09 -2.67 -15.03
N ALA A 118 11.35 -2.25 -14.92
CA ALA A 118 11.87 -1.50 -13.76
C ALA A 118 11.16 -0.16 -13.50
N VAL A 119 10.62 0.46 -14.53
CA VAL A 119 9.90 1.73 -14.44
C VAL A 119 8.56 1.60 -13.70
N PHE A 120 7.87 0.48 -13.90
CA PHE A 120 6.57 0.23 -13.29
C PHE A 120 6.61 0.19 -11.75
N PRO A 121 7.54 -0.52 -11.09
CA PRO A 121 7.68 -0.51 -9.64
C PRO A 121 7.96 0.87 -9.07
N PHE A 122 8.73 1.69 -9.77
CA PHE A 122 9.04 3.04 -9.32
C PHE A 122 7.76 3.88 -9.16
N PHE A 123 6.92 3.94 -10.20
CA PHE A 123 5.66 4.66 -10.11
C PHE A 123 4.67 4.02 -9.13
N MET A 124 4.68 2.69 -8.98
CA MET A 124 3.84 1.98 -8.02
C MET A 124 4.18 2.33 -6.56
N ALA A 125 5.43 2.64 -6.24
CA ALA A 125 5.83 3.07 -4.91
C ALA A 125 5.17 4.41 -4.52
N PHE A 126 5.03 5.34 -5.48
CA PHE A 126 4.42 6.66 -5.26
C PHE A 126 2.88 6.62 -5.38
N PHE A 127 2.35 5.90 -6.35
CA PHE A 127 0.93 5.86 -6.68
C PHE A 127 0.29 4.47 -6.57
N PRO A 128 0.33 3.82 -5.37
CA PRO A 128 -0.19 2.45 -5.22
C PRO A 128 -1.70 2.37 -5.49
N SER A 129 -2.45 3.44 -5.24
CA SER A 129 -3.90 3.48 -5.46
C SER A 129 -4.29 3.30 -6.93
N ILE A 130 -3.39 3.63 -7.85
CA ILE A 130 -3.58 3.46 -9.30
C ILE A 130 -3.02 2.12 -9.77
N PHE A 131 -1.80 1.79 -9.34
CA PHE A 131 -1.08 0.63 -9.86
C PHE A 131 -1.54 -0.71 -9.28
N PHE A 132 -2.03 -0.74 -8.04
CA PHE A 132 -2.61 -1.98 -7.49
C PHE A 132 -3.86 -2.43 -8.23
N PRO A 133 -4.84 -1.57 -8.58
CA PRO A 133 -5.95 -1.97 -9.43
C PRO A 133 -5.52 -2.45 -10.82
N ILE A 134 -4.51 -1.82 -11.43
CA ILE A 134 -3.97 -2.24 -12.73
C ILE A 134 -3.49 -3.69 -12.67
N ILE A 135 -2.71 -4.07 -11.66
CA ILE A 135 -2.25 -5.44 -11.48
C ILE A 135 -3.40 -6.36 -11.06
N GLY A 136 -4.19 -5.94 -10.07
CA GLY A 136 -5.24 -6.75 -9.47
C GLY A 136 -6.36 -7.09 -10.44
N CYS A 137 -6.86 -6.12 -11.19
CA CYS A 137 -8.03 -6.29 -12.08
C CYS A 137 -7.66 -6.74 -13.49
N SER A 138 -6.41 -6.64 -13.92
CA SER A 138 -5.99 -7.05 -15.27
C SER A 138 -6.01 -8.57 -15.42
N LYS A 139 -6.81 -9.10 -16.32
CA LYS A 139 -6.86 -10.55 -16.63
C LYS A 139 -5.56 -11.09 -17.24
N LYS A 140 -4.74 -10.23 -17.84
CA LYS A 140 -3.48 -10.59 -18.49
C LYS A 140 -2.32 -10.82 -17.51
N GLU A 141 -2.44 -10.30 -16.30
CA GLU A 141 -1.39 -10.33 -15.28
C GLU A 141 -1.55 -11.60 -14.44
N GLU A 142 -0.68 -12.57 -14.64
CA GLU A 142 -0.64 -13.79 -13.83
C GLU A 142 0.52 -13.75 -12.84
N TYR A 143 0.29 -14.26 -11.63
CA TYR A 143 1.33 -14.41 -10.62
C TYR A 143 2.32 -15.51 -11.06
N THR A 144 3.58 -15.14 -11.25
CA THR A 144 4.60 -15.97 -11.90
C THR A 144 4.82 -17.31 -11.20
N GLU A 145 4.68 -17.36 -9.88
CA GLU A 145 4.90 -18.59 -9.12
C GLU A 145 3.82 -19.65 -9.36
N LEU A 146 2.56 -19.22 -9.47
CA LEU A 146 1.47 -20.14 -9.82
C LEU A 146 1.62 -20.68 -11.25
N VAL A 147 2.14 -19.87 -12.16
CA VAL A 147 2.44 -20.31 -13.53
C VAL A 147 3.53 -21.38 -13.53
N ILE A 148 4.57 -21.19 -12.72
CA ILE A 148 5.67 -22.18 -12.61
C ILE A 148 5.16 -23.48 -11.99
N GLN A 149 4.37 -23.43 -10.92
CA GLN A 149 3.79 -24.61 -10.28
C GLN A 149 2.84 -25.37 -11.23
N LYS A 150 2.01 -24.67 -11.99
CA LYS A 150 1.14 -25.30 -13.03
C LYS A 150 1.95 -25.99 -14.12
N LYS A 151 3.08 -25.42 -14.55
CA LYS A 151 3.97 -26.02 -15.54
C LYS A 151 4.69 -27.27 -15.00
N SER A 152 5.14 -27.26 -13.73
CA SER A 152 5.74 -28.43 -13.10
C SER A 152 4.76 -29.58 -13.03
N LYS A 153 3.56 -29.37 -12.48
CA LYS A 153 2.53 -30.41 -12.39
C LYS A 153 2.06 -30.99 -13.75
N ARG A 154 2.26 -30.28 -14.85
CA ARG A 154 1.96 -30.81 -16.20
C ARG A 154 3.08 -31.69 -16.76
N LYS A 155 4.32 -31.51 -16.31
CA LYS A 155 5.47 -32.34 -16.72
C LYS A 155 5.51 -33.68 -15.99
N ASP A 156 4.86 -33.73 -14.81
CA ASP A 156 4.83 -34.91 -13.94
C ASP A 156 3.61 -35.80 -14.22
N LYS A 157 2.79 -35.46 -15.24
CA LYS A 157 1.69 -36.28 -15.80
C LYS A 157 2.03 -36.74 -17.21
#